data_70a00dc6671a76993fd0b01b7c8cf086
#
_entry.id   70a00dc6671a76993fd0b01b7c8cf086
#
_cell.length_a   1.000
_cell.length_b   1.000
_cell.length_c   1.000
_cell.angle_alpha   90.00
_cell.angle_beta   90.00
_cell.angle_gamma   90.00
#
_symmetry.space_group_name_H-M   'P 1'
#
loop_
_entity.id
_entity.type
_entity.pdbx_description
1 polymer ?
#
loop_
_entity_poly.entity_id
_entity_poly.type
_entity_poly.pdbx_seq_one_letter_code
_entity_poly.pdbx_strand_id
1 'polypeptide(L)'
;MKKRLAFLLSIFMLFSLVACGAESTGPEETETLRDSSPAAAEEEAPDTEPETSEPIETSMEENNILIVYFSRWGNTEYPDDVDATTSASIVADGENYGTTEYVARMIQENVGGDIHLIQTQEPYPTDFDELRDLNHSEMAEDYLPALVESDLDVSGYDTVFIGYPVWATAVPQAVLSFLNEYDLSGKTVVPFCTHDGYGAGSSYNTIREASHATELLDGLAIEAKDVPSAGDTVASWLAQIGIVGESIELENTETAIKITIGDIVLDGVIYDTALAQEIKEYFPLTISMSGFGGREFYGGVDFYPAEENFVGGGNTFNNGDITYCEAHHNMAIFYAQTDNPVLSVDVIPIGRVTSDLSVFENLDSHEEITFSLVE
;
A
#
# COMPACT_ATOMS: atom_id res chain seq x y z
N MET A 1 -14.25 -27.12 48.03
CA MET A 1 -15.25 -28.18 47.82
C MET A 1 -15.75 -28.07 46.38
N LYS A 2 -15.33 -29.01 45.56
CA LYS A 2 -16.13 -29.90 44.67
C LYS A 2 -17.22 -29.18 43.85
N LYS A 3 -17.32 -29.24 42.50
CA LYS A 3 -17.21 -30.38 41.58
C LYS A 3 -17.04 -29.91 40.11
N ARG A 4 -16.33 -30.68 39.34
CA ARG A 4 -16.19 -30.77 37.89
C ARG A 4 -17.53 -31.06 37.20
N LEU A 5 -17.72 -30.62 35.93
CA LEU A 5 -18.32 -31.49 34.91
C LEU A 5 -17.86 -31.06 33.52
N ALA A 6 -17.22 -32.01 32.84
CA ALA A 6 -16.89 -31.97 31.41
C ALA A 6 -18.08 -32.49 30.61
N PHE A 7 -18.29 -31.95 29.38
CA PHE A 7 -19.08 -32.64 28.35
C PHE A 7 -18.38 -32.51 27.00
N LEU A 8 -17.85 -33.66 26.59
CA LEU A 8 -17.44 -33.96 25.22
C LEU A 8 -18.69 -34.35 24.42
N LEU A 9 -18.83 -33.85 23.19
CA LEU A 9 -19.58 -34.56 22.18
C LEU A 9 -18.94 -34.37 20.80
N SER A 10 -18.27 -35.43 20.35
CA SER A 10 -17.87 -35.67 18.97
C SER A 10 -19.11 -36.09 18.16
N ILE A 11 -19.27 -35.54 16.95
CA ILE A 11 -20.03 -36.20 15.90
C ILE A 11 -19.27 -36.14 14.59
N PHE A 12 -18.83 -37.34 14.19
CA PHE A 12 -18.35 -37.74 12.88
C PHE A 12 -19.54 -37.90 11.93
N MET A 13 -19.47 -37.36 10.72
CA MET A 13 -20.23 -37.91 9.60
C MET A 13 -19.42 -37.83 8.30
N LEU A 14 -18.98 -39.03 7.90
CA LEU A 14 -18.61 -39.42 6.53
C LEU A 14 -19.85 -39.65 5.69
N PHE A 15 -19.78 -39.38 4.41
CA PHE A 15 -20.41 -40.11 3.27
C PHE A 15 -20.22 -39.26 2.03
N SER A 16 -19.86 -39.64 0.86
CA SER A 16 -19.51 -40.87 0.12
C SER A 16 -19.40 -40.42 -1.33
N LEU A 17 -18.44 -40.94 -2.02
CA LEU A 17 -18.21 -40.87 -3.46
C LEU A 17 -19.39 -41.54 -4.23
N VAL A 18 -19.75 -40.96 -5.38
CA VAL A 18 -20.28 -41.72 -6.52
C VAL A 18 -19.67 -41.19 -7.81
N ALA A 19 -18.96 -42.05 -8.50
CA ALA A 19 -18.51 -41.95 -9.90
C ALA A 19 -19.47 -42.70 -10.82
N CYS A 20 -19.68 -42.17 -12.01
CA CYS A 20 -20.05 -42.86 -13.26
C CYS A 20 -20.07 -41.78 -14.34
N GLY A 21 -19.31 -41.74 -15.44
CA GLY A 21 -18.92 -42.79 -16.36
C GLY A 21 -19.96 -42.96 -17.49
N ALA A 22 -19.68 -42.40 -18.70
CA ALA A 22 -19.92 -43.02 -19.98
C ALA A 22 -19.61 -42.08 -21.18
N GLU A 23 -18.91 -42.69 -22.11
CA GLU A 23 -18.48 -42.25 -23.43
C GLU A 23 -19.68 -42.10 -24.41
N SER A 24 -19.47 -41.31 -25.51
CA SER A 24 -19.70 -41.83 -26.86
C SER A 24 -19.53 -40.75 -27.95
N THR A 25 -18.54 -40.95 -28.77
CA THR A 25 -18.44 -40.95 -30.26
C THR A 25 -18.90 -39.74 -31.09
N GLY A 26 -17.94 -39.31 -31.96
CA GLY A 26 -18.13 -38.42 -33.10
C GLY A 26 -18.86 -39.08 -34.30
N PRO A 27 -18.91 -38.53 -35.49
CA PRO A 27 -17.78 -38.50 -36.45
C PRO A 27 -17.64 -37.23 -37.33
N GLU A 28 -16.46 -37.12 -37.94
CA GLU A 28 -15.95 -36.66 -39.25
C GLU A 28 -16.96 -36.28 -40.36
N GLU A 29 -16.58 -35.23 -41.12
CA GLU A 29 -16.40 -35.19 -42.60
C GLU A 29 -15.96 -33.76 -43.01
N THR A 30 -14.80 -33.62 -43.48
CA THR A 30 -14.14 -33.59 -44.79
C THR A 30 -14.63 -32.59 -45.86
N GLU A 31 -13.58 -31.89 -46.39
CA GLU A 31 -13.39 -31.36 -47.77
C GLU A 31 -14.04 -29.99 -48.09
N THR A 32 -13.38 -29.07 -48.78
CA THR A 32 -12.45 -29.12 -49.91
C THR A 32 -11.77 -27.76 -50.15
N LEU A 33 -10.55 -27.86 -50.69
CA LEU A 33 -9.70 -26.85 -51.33
C LEU A 33 -10.36 -26.09 -52.48
N ARG A 34 -9.99 -24.82 -52.68
CA ARG A 34 -9.60 -24.24 -54.01
C ARG A 34 -8.86 -22.92 -53.84
N ASP A 35 -7.66 -22.97 -54.09
CA ASP A 35 -6.66 -22.35 -54.97
C ASP A 35 -7.24 -21.32 -55.97
N SER A 36 -6.62 -20.12 -55.99
CA SER A 36 -6.22 -19.35 -57.14
C SER A 36 -5.55 -18.01 -56.75
N SER A 37 -4.24 -17.95 -56.96
CA SER A 37 -3.53 -16.73 -57.35
C SER A 37 -3.50 -16.69 -58.88
N PRO A 38 -3.43 -15.52 -59.57
CA PRO A 38 -2.22 -14.70 -59.64
C PRO A 38 -2.43 -13.19 -59.94
N ALA A 39 -1.32 -12.52 -59.89
CA ALA A 39 -0.82 -11.48 -60.81
C ALA A 39 -0.54 -10.11 -60.18
N ALA A 40 0.73 -9.78 -60.36
CA ALA A 40 1.41 -8.52 -60.04
C ALA A 40 0.87 -7.33 -60.88
N ALA A 41 0.89 -6.15 -60.24
CA ALA A 41 1.07 -4.90 -60.95
C ALA A 41 1.90 -3.96 -60.04
N GLU A 42 3.06 -3.60 -60.54
CA GLU A 42 3.89 -2.47 -60.10
C GLU A 42 3.10 -1.18 -60.32
N GLU A 43 3.08 -0.30 -59.30
CA GLU A 43 2.82 1.12 -59.50
C GLU A 43 3.58 1.95 -58.47
N GLU A 44 4.13 3.02 -58.98
CA GLU A 44 5.14 3.93 -58.46
C GLU A 44 4.82 4.57 -57.10
N ALA A 45 5.90 4.80 -56.33
CA ALA A 45 5.93 5.60 -55.11
C ALA A 45 5.80 7.10 -55.45
N PRO A 46 5.02 7.87 -54.72
CA PRO A 46 5.23 9.31 -54.57
C PRO A 46 6.09 9.61 -53.36
N ASP A 47 7.09 10.41 -53.63
CA ASP A 47 7.95 11.17 -52.74
C ASP A 47 7.07 11.90 -51.67
N THR A 48 7.25 11.63 -50.40
CA THR A 48 6.64 12.40 -49.34
C THR A 48 7.74 12.86 -48.41
N GLU A 49 7.86 14.19 -48.33
CA GLU A 49 8.72 14.93 -47.40
C GLU A 49 8.49 14.49 -45.94
N PRO A 50 9.50 14.63 -45.08
CA PRO A 50 9.33 14.28 -43.66
C PRO A 50 8.39 15.28 -42.98
N GLU A 51 7.21 14.81 -42.56
CA GLU A 51 6.37 15.54 -41.67
C GLU A 51 7.09 15.73 -40.32
N THR A 52 7.27 16.98 -39.98
CA THR A 52 7.71 17.43 -38.67
C THR A 52 6.70 16.91 -37.65
N SER A 53 7.09 15.95 -36.87
CA SER A 53 6.33 15.52 -35.71
C SER A 53 6.26 16.69 -34.73
N GLU A 54 5.10 17.30 -34.63
CA GLU A 54 4.76 18.18 -33.50
C GLU A 54 4.93 17.36 -32.21
N PRO A 55 5.40 17.99 -31.11
CA PRO A 55 5.45 17.32 -29.82
C PRO A 55 4.02 16.92 -29.45
N ILE A 56 3.80 15.64 -29.18
CA ILE A 56 2.59 15.18 -28.52
C ILE A 56 2.64 15.83 -27.14
N GLU A 57 1.93 16.92 -26.94
CA GLU A 57 1.54 17.36 -25.62
C GLU A 57 0.72 16.21 -25.03
N THR A 58 1.37 15.39 -24.21
CA THR A 58 0.69 14.47 -23.31
C THR A 58 -0.11 15.37 -22.37
N SER A 59 -1.39 15.54 -22.66
CA SER A 59 -2.31 16.07 -21.67
C SER A 59 -2.19 15.14 -20.46
N MET A 60 -1.63 15.63 -19.36
CA MET A 60 -1.87 15.04 -18.06
C MET A 60 -3.39 15.03 -17.94
N GLU A 61 -4.00 13.86 -17.97
CA GLU A 61 -5.38 13.72 -17.56
C GLU A 61 -5.41 14.28 -16.14
N GLU A 62 -6.14 15.37 -15.92
CA GLU A 62 -6.37 15.86 -14.57
C GLU A 62 -7.01 14.70 -13.82
N ASN A 63 -6.25 14.10 -12.88
CA ASN A 63 -6.77 13.06 -12.03
C ASN A 63 -7.91 13.66 -11.21
N ASN A 64 -9.15 13.38 -11.59
CA ASN A 64 -10.36 13.81 -10.90
C ASN A 64 -10.51 13.02 -9.59
N ILE A 65 -9.58 13.26 -8.66
CA ILE A 65 -9.48 12.57 -7.36
C ILE A 65 -9.89 13.54 -6.25
N LEU A 66 -10.78 13.07 -5.41
CA LEU A 66 -11.16 13.73 -4.17
C LEU A 66 -10.76 12.86 -2.98
N ILE A 67 -10.12 13.47 -2.00
CA ILE A 67 -9.73 12.81 -0.74
C ILE A 67 -10.57 13.41 0.38
N VAL A 68 -11.59 12.70 0.79
CA VAL A 68 -12.48 13.09 1.88
C VAL A 68 -12.04 12.38 3.15
N TYR A 69 -11.93 13.10 4.25
CA TYR A 69 -11.59 12.47 5.52
C TYR A 69 -12.34 13.08 6.70
N PHE A 70 -12.62 12.25 7.66
CA PHE A 70 -13.06 12.65 8.99
C PHE A 70 -11.90 12.48 9.97
N SER A 71 -11.67 13.46 10.81
CA SER A 71 -10.68 13.39 11.88
C SER A 71 -11.26 14.01 13.14
N ARG A 72 -10.92 13.46 14.28
CA ARG A 72 -11.22 14.09 15.56
C ARG A 72 -10.53 15.46 15.66
N TRP A 73 -9.29 15.57 15.16
CA TRP A 73 -8.62 16.85 14.96
C TRP A 73 -9.37 17.64 13.87
N GLY A 74 -9.83 18.84 14.20
CA GLY A 74 -10.73 19.64 13.35
C GLY A 74 -12.23 19.47 13.64
N ASN A 75 -12.62 18.46 14.44
CA ASN A 75 -13.99 18.20 14.91
C ASN A 75 -14.13 18.21 16.44
N THR A 76 -13.07 18.59 17.15
CA THR A 76 -13.04 18.72 18.60
C THR A 76 -12.34 20.03 18.94
N GLU A 77 -12.89 20.79 19.89
CA GLU A 77 -12.27 22.02 20.39
C GLU A 77 -11.19 21.67 21.42
N TYR A 78 -9.96 21.48 20.93
CA TYR A 78 -8.81 21.28 21.81
C TYR A 78 -8.30 22.60 22.39
N PRO A 79 -7.77 22.61 23.63
CA PRO A 79 -7.01 23.75 24.15
C PRO A 79 -5.79 24.05 23.27
N ASP A 80 -5.37 25.33 23.22
CA ASP A 80 -4.22 25.79 22.42
C ASP A 80 -2.89 25.13 22.83
N ASP A 81 -2.82 24.60 24.06
CA ASP A 81 -1.65 23.95 24.65
C ASP A 81 -1.76 22.42 24.70
N VAL A 82 -2.73 21.83 23.97
CA VAL A 82 -2.86 20.39 23.95
C VAL A 82 -1.62 19.77 23.29
N ASP A 83 -1.00 18.85 24.02
CA ASP A 83 0.02 17.97 23.47
C ASP A 83 -0.69 16.84 22.69
N ALA A 84 -0.48 16.81 21.37
CA ALA A 84 -1.09 15.83 20.48
C ALA A 84 -0.46 14.44 20.65
N THR A 85 -0.69 13.81 21.80
CA THR A 85 -0.11 12.51 22.16
C THR A 85 -1.13 11.38 22.23
N THR A 86 -2.33 11.61 21.69
CA THR A 86 -3.37 10.58 21.65
C THR A 86 -3.32 9.80 20.32
N SER A 87 -3.91 8.61 20.30
CA SER A 87 -4.07 7.82 19.06
C SER A 87 -4.84 8.55 17.93
N ALA A 88 -5.45 9.71 18.25
CA ALA A 88 -6.20 10.51 17.28
C ALA A 88 -5.39 11.63 16.62
N SER A 89 -4.19 11.93 17.11
CA SER A 89 -3.38 13.05 16.60
C SER A 89 -1.88 12.78 16.73
N ILE A 90 -1.11 13.46 15.90
CA ILE A 90 0.35 13.39 15.84
C ILE A 90 0.94 14.79 15.76
N VAL A 91 2.21 14.90 16.08
CA VAL A 91 3.02 16.10 15.81
C VAL A 91 3.98 15.74 14.68
N ALA A 92 3.92 16.49 13.60
CA ALA A 92 4.84 16.39 12.48
C ALA A 92 5.27 17.80 12.05
N ASP A 93 6.55 18.00 11.76
CA ASP A 93 7.12 19.29 11.35
C ASP A 93 6.81 20.46 12.30
N GLY A 94 6.57 20.16 13.57
CA GLY A 94 6.23 21.14 14.61
C GLY A 94 4.78 21.57 14.63
N GLU A 95 3.91 20.92 13.86
CA GLU A 95 2.47 21.15 13.80
C GLU A 95 1.69 19.91 14.24
N ASN A 96 0.46 20.13 14.70
CA ASN A 96 -0.43 19.07 15.13
C ASN A 96 -1.38 18.69 13.99
N TYR A 97 -1.49 17.40 13.72
CA TYR A 97 -2.41 16.82 12.74
C TYR A 97 -3.27 15.74 13.39
N GLY A 98 -4.44 15.50 12.84
CA GLY A 98 -5.15 14.24 13.10
C GLY A 98 -4.43 13.08 12.40
N THR A 99 -4.42 11.90 13.01
CA THR A 99 -3.79 10.71 12.39
C THR A 99 -4.40 10.40 11.01
N THR A 100 -5.73 10.46 10.89
CA THR A 100 -6.41 10.26 9.60
C THR A 100 -6.10 11.38 8.61
N GLU A 101 -6.03 12.64 9.09
CA GLU A 101 -5.62 13.78 8.27
C GLU A 101 -4.24 13.56 7.67
N TYR A 102 -3.28 13.12 8.49
CA TYR A 102 -1.91 12.93 8.04
C TYR A 102 -1.81 11.85 6.95
N VAL A 103 -2.57 10.76 7.09
CA VAL A 103 -2.68 9.75 6.02
C VAL A 103 -3.33 10.34 4.76
N ALA A 104 -4.38 11.16 4.89
CA ALA A 104 -5.01 11.83 3.75
C ALA A 104 -4.03 12.73 2.99
N ARG A 105 -3.14 13.43 3.70
CA ARG A 105 -2.08 14.26 3.10
C ARG A 105 -1.02 13.41 2.39
N MET A 106 -0.59 12.29 2.97
CA MET A 106 0.30 11.34 2.30
C MET A 106 -0.33 10.79 1.00
N ILE A 107 -1.63 10.49 1.00
CA ILE A 107 -2.34 10.09 -0.22
C ILE A 107 -2.30 11.23 -1.23
N GLN A 108 -2.65 12.47 -0.82
CA GLN A 108 -2.63 13.63 -1.70
C GLN A 108 -1.24 13.89 -2.31
N GLU A 109 -0.19 13.75 -1.54
CA GLU A 109 1.20 13.88 -2.02
C GLU A 109 1.53 12.87 -3.12
N ASN A 110 0.96 11.67 -3.06
CA ASN A 110 1.20 10.62 -4.05
C ASN A 110 0.31 10.73 -5.29
N VAL A 111 -0.96 11.12 -5.15
CA VAL A 111 -1.95 11.06 -6.24
C VAL A 111 -2.40 12.43 -6.73
N GLY A 112 -2.06 13.50 -6.01
CA GLY A 112 -2.65 14.81 -6.23
C GLY A 112 -4.11 14.87 -5.80
N GLY A 113 -4.90 15.71 -6.46
CA GLY A 113 -6.33 15.88 -6.21
C GLY A 113 -6.67 16.81 -5.05
N ASP A 114 -7.96 16.97 -4.82
CA ASP A 114 -8.49 17.85 -3.79
C ASP A 114 -8.69 17.11 -2.47
N ILE A 115 -8.49 17.82 -1.36
CA ILE A 115 -8.66 17.28 0.00
C ILE A 115 -9.82 18.00 0.70
N HIS A 116 -10.69 17.24 1.38
CA HIS A 116 -11.86 17.78 2.08
C HIS A 116 -12.03 17.14 3.46
N LEU A 117 -12.09 17.99 4.48
CA LEU A 117 -12.39 17.57 5.86
C LEU A 117 -13.91 17.50 6.08
N ILE A 118 -14.42 16.37 6.49
CA ILE A 118 -15.79 16.24 7.01
C ILE A 118 -15.86 16.93 8.37
N GLN A 119 -16.64 18.00 8.46
CA GLN A 119 -16.85 18.74 9.71
C GLN A 119 -18.29 18.65 10.17
N THR A 120 -18.48 18.34 11.45
CA THR A 120 -19.80 18.38 12.10
C THR A 120 -20.12 19.78 12.62
N GLN A 121 -21.40 20.17 12.59
CA GLN A 121 -21.83 21.46 13.14
C GLN A 121 -21.60 21.56 14.65
N GLU A 122 -21.80 20.46 15.37
CA GLU A 122 -21.52 20.36 16.78
C GLU A 122 -20.19 19.63 16.99
N PRO A 123 -19.22 20.21 17.71
CA PRO A 123 -17.93 19.57 17.93
C PRO A 123 -18.08 18.32 18.82
N TYR A 124 -17.25 17.32 18.59
CA TYR A 124 -17.16 16.15 19.45
C TYR A 124 -16.47 16.49 20.78
N PRO A 125 -16.83 15.81 21.89
CA PRO A 125 -16.22 16.03 23.20
C PRO A 125 -14.71 15.84 23.21
N THR A 126 -14.01 16.63 24.03
CA THR A 126 -12.57 16.46 24.26
C THR A 126 -12.31 15.26 25.15
N ASP A 127 -13.17 15.02 26.16
CA ASP A 127 -13.06 13.88 27.05
C ASP A 127 -13.35 12.58 26.31
N PHE A 128 -12.51 11.56 26.53
CA PHE A 128 -12.60 10.29 25.83
C PHE A 128 -13.84 9.48 26.21
N ASP A 129 -14.22 9.47 27.49
CA ASP A 129 -15.38 8.72 27.96
C ASP A 129 -16.68 9.35 27.45
N GLU A 130 -16.76 10.68 27.43
CA GLU A 130 -17.89 11.41 26.84
C GLU A 130 -18.00 11.17 25.32
N LEU A 131 -16.87 11.20 24.62
CA LEU A 131 -16.82 10.88 23.18
C LEU A 131 -17.30 9.46 22.89
N ARG A 132 -16.79 8.48 23.66
CA ARG A 132 -17.19 7.08 23.52
C ARG A 132 -18.69 6.89 23.74
N ASP A 133 -19.23 7.50 24.80
CA ASP A 133 -20.65 7.37 25.16
C ASP A 133 -21.53 8.06 24.10
N LEU A 134 -21.11 9.20 23.57
CA LEU A 134 -21.77 9.90 22.45
C LEU A 134 -21.78 9.02 21.20
N ASN A 135 -20.61 8.48 20.78
CA ASN A 135 -20.52 7.61 19.63
C ASN A 135 -21.42 6.36 19.76
N HIS A 136 -21.48 5.76 20.94
CA HIS A 136 -22.38 4.62 21.17
C HIS A 136 -23.85 5.01 21.06
N SER A 137 -24.21 6.21 21.52
CA SER A 137 -25.59 6.72 21.38
C SER A 137 -25.93 7.00 19.93
N GLU A 138 -25.06 7.66 19.18
CA GLU A 138 -25.22 7.92 17.74
C GLU A 138 -25.41 6.61 16.96
N MET A 139 -24.57 5.62 17.21
CA MET A 139 -24.68 4.31 16.57
C MET A 139 -25.97 3.56 16.92
N ALA A 140 -26.40 3.62 18.20
CA ALA A 140 -27.60 2.92 18.65
C ALA A 140 -28.89 3.53 18.11
N GLU A 141 -28.87 4.82 17.77
CA GLU A 141 -30.02 5.58 17.27
C GLU A 141 -29.96 5.78 15.75
N ASP A 142 -28.94 5.26 15.07
CA ASP A 142 -28.64 5.54 13.65
C ASP A 142 -28.65 7.05 13.39
N TYR A 143 -28.16 7.82 14.36
CA TYR A 143 -28.15 9.28 14.29
C TYR A 143 -27.03 9.77 13.37
N LEU A 144 -27.39 10.58 12.39
CA LEU A 144 -26.46 11.23 11.46
C LEU A 144 -26.24 12.68 11.89
N PRO A 145 -25.06 13.02 12.45
CA PRO A 145 -24.78 14.40 12.86
C PRO A 145 -24.78 15.34 11.65
N ALA A 146 -25.36 16.53 11.83
CA ALA A 146 -25.40 17.54 10.79
C ALA A 146 -23.98 18.01 10.45
N LEU A 147 -23.66 18.08 9.16
CA LEU A 147 -22.38 18.58 8.69
C LEU A 147 -22.38 20.10 8.49
N VAL A 148 -21.22 20.71 8.56
CA VAL A 148 -21.02 22.10 8.16
C VAL A 148 -21.26 22.19 6.66
N GLU A 149 -22.08 23.17 6.25
CA GLU A 149 -22.33 23.42 4.81
C GLU A 149 -21.02 23.74 4.09
N SER A 150 -20.80 23.11 2.95
CA SER A 150 -19.64 23.33 2.10
C SER A 150 -20.07 23.49 0.63
N ASP A 151 -19.26 24.19 -0.16
CA ASP A 151 -19.45 24.34 -1.60
C ASP A 151 -18.89 23.12 -2.39
N LEU A 152 -18.70 21.97 -1.74
CA LEU A 152 -18.15 20.77 -2.35
C LEU A 152 -19.11 20.21 -3.41
N ASP A 153 -18.65 20.15 -4.63
CA ASP A 153 -19.34 19.46 -5.73
C ASP A 153 -18.57 18.18 -6.09
N VAL A 154 -19.13 17.03 -5.71
CA VAL A 154 -18.51 15.74 -5.99
C VAL A 154 -18.68 15.26 -7.43
N SER A 155 -19.46 15.94 -8.25
CA SER A 155 -19.80 15.49 -9.62
C SER A 155 -18.59 15.42 -10.55
N GLY A 156 -17.58 16.27 -10.33
CA GLY A 156 -16.37 16.35 -11.14
C GLY A 156 -15.31 15.30 -10.85
N TYR A 157 -15.50 14.45 -9.84
CA TYR A 157 -14.52 13.45 -9.45
C TYR A 157 -14.94 12.05 -9.89
N ASP A 158 -13.98 11.25 -10.33
CA ASP A 158 -14.17 9.85 -10.70
C ASP A 158 -13.79 8.90 -9.56
N THR A 159 -12.77 9.27 -8.78
CA THR A 159 -12.27 8.52 -7.62
C THR A 159 -12.42 9.34 -6.35
N VAL A 160 -12.98 8.72 -5.31
CA VAL A 160 -13.18 9.36 -4.00
C VAL A 160 -12.58 8.48 -2.91
N PHE A 161 -11.52 8.96 -2.29
CA PHE A 161 -10.98 8.37 -1.06
C PHE A 161 -11.85 8.77 0.13
N ILE A 162 -12.13 7.81 1.03
CA ILE A 162 -12.91 8.04 2.24
C ILE A 162 -12.09 7.61 3.46
N GLY A 163 -11.60 8.61 4.22
CA GLY A 163 -10.74 8.42 5.38
C GLY A 163 -11.45 8.62 6.72
N TYR A 164 -11.16 7.78 7.70
CA TYR A 164 -11.76 7.91 9.04
C TYR A 164 -10.97 7.17 10.12
N PRO A 165 -11.03 7.63 11.39
CA PRO A 165 -10.63 6.81 12.52
C PRO A 165 -11.70 5.72 12.77
N VAL A 166 -11.28 4.52 13.10
CA VAL A 166 -12.22 3.44 13.46
C VAL A 166 -12.70 3.66 14.89
N TRP A 167 -14.00 3.91 15.07
CA TRP A 167 -14.64 4.05 16.37
C TRP A 167 -15.52 2.84 16.67
N ALA A 168 -15.32 2.21 17.82
CA ALA A 168 -16.05 1.00 18.23
C ALA A 168 -16.11 -0.08 17.12
N THR A 169 -15.00 -0.29 16.39
CA THR A 169 -14.86 -1.23 15.25
C THR A 169 -15.73 -0.90 14.02
N ALA A 170 -16.24 0.32 13.93
CA ALA A 170 -17.14 0.79 12.88
C ALA A 170 -16.71 2.15 12.30
N VAL A 171 -17.45 2.59 11.30
CA VAL A 171 -17.35 3.94 10.71
C VAL A 171 -18.01 4.96 11.65
N PRO A 172 -17.39 6.12 11.92
CA PRO A 172 -18.06 7.22 12.64
C PRO A 172 -19.30 7.72 11.90
N GLN A 173 -20.34 8.08 12.65
CA GLN A 173 -21.61 8.53 12.06
C GLN A 173 -21.47 9.81 11.22
N ALA A 174 -20.50 10.66 11.49
CA ALA A 174 -20.19 11.83 10.64
C ALA A 174 -19.80 11.44 9.21
N VAL A 175 -19.10 10.30 9.02
CA VAL A 175 -18.78 9.78 7.68
C VAL A 175 -20.05 9.26 6.99
N LEU A 176 -20.94 8.63 7.73
CA LEU A 176 -22.23 8.19 7.20
C LEU A 176 -23.13 9.38 6.84
N SER A 177 -23.06 10.49 7.58
CA SER A 177 -23.70 11.76 7.20
C SER A 177 -23.20 12.23 5.84
N PHE A 178 -21.89 12.24 5.61
CA PHE A 178 -21.29 12.59 4.31
C PHE A 178 -21.81 11.68 3.19
N LEU A 179 -21.78 10.37 3.38
CA LEU A 179 -22.25 9.40 2.39
C LEU A 179 -23.76 9.49 2.12
N ASN A 180 -24.52 10.03 3.07
CA ASN A 180 -25.96 10.29 2.89
C ASN A 180 -26.23 11.60 2.15
N GLU A 181 -25.36 12.62 2.28
CA GLU A 181 -25.52 13.93 1.65
C GLU A 181 -24.99 13.97 0.21
N TYR A 182 -23.92 13.21 -0.09
CA TYR A 182 -23.22 13.23 -1.37
C TYR A 182 -23.42 11.93 -2.14
N ASP A 183 -23.88 12.06 -3.38
CA ASP A 183 -24.09 10.87 -4.26
C ASP A 183 -22.76 10.44 -4.90
N LEU A 184 -22.27 9.27 -4.52
CA LEU A 184 -21.06 8.66 -5.06
C LEU A 184 -21.37 7.56 -6.09
N SER A 185 -22.61 7.46 -6.57
CA SER A 185 -22.98 6.55 -7.65
C SER A 185 -22.15 6.81 -8.91
N GLY A 186 -21.68 5.77 -9.53
CA GLY A 186 -20.84 5.88 -10.74
C GLY A 186 -19.35 6.09 -10.46
N LYS A 187 -18.94 6.28 -9.22
CA LYS A 187 -17.56 6.56 -8.82
C LYS A 187 -16.86 5.30 -8.30
N THR A 188 -15.54 5.34 -8.31
CA THR A 188 -14.66 4.43 -7.57
C THR A 188 -14.45 5.00 -6.17
N VAL A 189 -14.74 4.22 -5.13
CA VAL A 189 -14.50 4.59 -3.74
C VAL A 189 -13.34 3.79 -3.16
N VAL A 190 -12.46 4.49 -2.44
CA VAL A 190 -11.25 3.91 -1.86
C VAL A 190 -11.22 4.22 -0.36
N PRO A 191 -11.56 3.28 0.52
CA PRO A 191 -11.58 3.52 1.94
C PRO A 191 -10.17 3.46 2.54
N PHE A 192 -9.88 4.34 3.51
CA PHE A 192 -8.71 4.19 4.36
C PHE A 192 -9.07 4.55 5.79
N CYS A 193 -8.40 3.94 6.75
CA CYS A 193 -8.70 4.20 8.14
C CYS A 193 -7.49 4.15 9.05
N THR A 194 -7.57 4.89 10.16
CA THR A 194 -6.64 4.76 11.28
C THR A 194 -7.33 4.07 12.44
N HIS A 195 -6.60 3.31 13.23
CA HIS A 195 -7.15 2.54 14.33
C HIS A 195 -6.15 2.40 15.49
N ASP A 196 -6.63 1.94 16.63
CA ASP A 196 -5.83 1.73 17.84
C ASP A 196 -5.65 0.22 18.12
N GLY A 197 -5.04 -0.49 17.14
CA GLY A 197 -4.69 -1.91 17.23
C GLY A 197 -5.79 -2.91 16.85
N TYR A 198 -7.00 -2.47 16.46
CA TYR A 198 -8.13 -3.36 16.15
C TYR A 198 -8.42 -3.54 14.66
N GLY A 199 -7.64 -2.88 13.79
CA GLY A 199 -7.86 -2.91 12.34
C GLY A 199 -9.14 -2.18 11.90
N ALA A 200 -9.52 -2.39 10.64
CA ALA A 200 -10.70 -1.74 10.04
C ALA A 200 -12.05 -2.24 10.59
N GLY A 201 -12.09 -3.37 11.27
CA GLY A 201 -13.34 -3.96 11.75
C GLY A 201 -14.32 -4.25 10.61
N SER A 202 -15.60 -3.85 10.79
CA SER A 202 -16.64 -3.97 9.75
C SER A 202 -16.72 -2.75 8.81
N SER A 203 -15.86 -1.73 9.01
CA SER A 203 -16.05 -0.41 8.42
C SER A 203 -16.04 -0.41 6.89
N TYR A 204 -15.20 -1.21 6.23
CA TYR A 204 -15.18 -1.27 4.76
C TYR A 204 -16.49 -1.81 4.16
N ASN A 205 -17.14 -2.77 4.84
CA ASN A 205 -18.44 -3.25 4.42
C ASN A 205 -19.51 -2.16 4.56
N THR A 206 -19.45 -1.38 5.66
CA THR A 206 -20.34 -0.24 5.87
C THR A 206 -20.17 0.82 4.80
N ILE A 207 -18.91 1.18 4.44
CA ILE A 207 -18.64 2.11 3.33
C ILE A 207 -19.18 1.56 2.01
N ARG A 208 -18.98 0.27 1.73
CA ARG A 208 -19.51 -0.39 0.52
C ARG A 208 -21.03 -0.25 0.39
N GLU A 209 -21.74 -0.47 1.49
CA GLU A 209 -23.20 -0.40 1.52
C GLU A 209 -23.72 1.04 1.44
N ALA A 210 -23.06 1.97 2.14
CA ALA A 210 -23.53 3.34 2.27
C ALA A 210 -23.15 4.26 1.10
N SER A 211 -22.03 4.01 0.43
CA SER A 211 -21.54 4.89 -0.65
C SER A 211 -22.30 4.75 -1.96
N HIS A 212 -22.99 3.62 -2.18
CA HIS A 212 -23.60 3.29 -3.47
C HIS A 212 -22.63 3.37 -4.67
N ALA A 213 -21.35 3.30 -4.41
CA ALA A 213 -20.29 3.39 -5.41
C ALA A 213 -20.36 2.26 -6.43
N THR A 214 -19.94 2.52 -7.65
CA THR A 214 -19.87 1.47 -8.69
C THR A 214 -18.77 0.47 -8.37
N GLU A 215 -17.69 0.94 -7.79
CA GLU A 215 -16.53 0.13 -7.39
C GLU A 215 -16.03 0.55 -6.01
N LEU A 216 -15.66 -0.43 -5.18
CA LEU A 216 -14.92 -0.20 -3.96
C LEU A 216 -13.59 -0.96 -4.04
N LEU A 217 -12.49 -0.23 -4.06
CA LEU A 217 -11.15 -0.80 -4.05
C LEU A 217 -10.76 -1.30 -2.65
N ASP A 218 -9.67 -2.07 -2.58
CA ASP A 218 -9.13 -2.57 -1.32
C ASP A 218 -8.64 -1.40 -0.45
N GLY A 219 -9.11 -1.38 0.79
CA GLY A 219 -8.83 -0.29 1.72
C GLY A 219 -7.51 -0.45 2.46
N LEU A 220 -6.98 0.68 2.96
CA LEU A 220 -5.80 0.74 3.81
C LEU A 220 -6.20 0.96 5.27
N ALA A 221 -5.68 0.12 6.19
CA ALA A 221 -5.83 0.31 7.63
C ALA A 221 -4.45 0.49 8.28
N ILE A 222 -4.24 1.61 8.96
CA ILE A 222 -2.97 1.94 9.63
C ILE A 222 -3.21 2.09 11.13
N GLU A 223 -2.40 1.42 11.94
CA GLU A 223 -2.42 1.66 13.39
C GLU A 223 -1.88 3.07 13.67
N ALA A 224 -2.54 3.81 14.57
CA ALA A 224 -2.24 5.22 14.82
C ALA A 224 -0.76 5.48 15.20
N LYS A 225 -0.13 4.54 15.91
CA LYS A 225 1.30 4.63 16.27
C LYS A 225 2.25 4.56 15.05
N ASP A 226 1.82 3.92 13.96
CA ASP A 226 2.62 3.68 12.76
C ASP A 226 2.41 4.78 11.70
N VAL A 227 1.42 5.67 11.89
CA VAL A 227 1.09 6.75 10.96
C VAL A 227 2.28 7.67 10.67
N PRO A 228 3.14 8.07 11.63
CA PRO A 228 4.28 8.95 11.34
C PRO A 228 5.28 8.40 10.32
N SER A 229 5.34 7.06 10.18
CA SER A 229 6.25 6.38 9.24
C SER A 229 5.52 5.66 8.11
N ALA A 230 4.25 5.98 7.85
CA ALA A 230 3.41 5.23 6.91
C ALA A 230 3.59 5.61 5.43
N GLY A 231 4.48 6.53 5.08
CA GLY A 231 4.65 7.03 3.70
C GLY A 231 4.82 5.92 2.67
N ASP A 232 5.77 5.01 2.89
CA ASP A 232 6.03 3.88 1.99
C ASP A 232 4.87 2.88 1.94
N THR A 233 4.17 2.68 3.07
CA THR A 233 2.98 1.83 3.13
C THR A 233 1.85 2.40 2.29
N VAL A 234 1.63 3.73 2.36
CA VAL A 234 0.64 4.44 1.54
C VAL A 234 1.00 4.34 0.06
N ALA A 235 2.26 4.63 -0.30
CA ALA A 235 2.71 4.56 -1.69
C ALA A 235 2.56 3.14 -2.28
N SER A 236 2.99 2.12 -1.53
CA SER A 236 2.87 0.72 -1.94
C SER A 236 1.42 0.27 -2.11
N TRP A 237 0.54 0.68 -1.20
CA TRP A 237 -0.89 0.40 -1.30
C TRP A 237 -1.54 1.07 -2.52
N LEU A 238 -1.25 2.34 -2.79
CA LEU A 238 -1.76 3.07 -3.96
C LEU A 238 -1.36 2.41 -5.27
N ALA A 239 -0.12 1.92 -5.37
CA ALA A 239 0.34 1.13 -6.51
C ALA A 239 -0.39 -0.21 -6.61
N GLN A 240 -0.60 -0.92 -5.50
CA GLN A 240 -1.30 -2.21 -5.46
C GLN A 240 -2.75 -2.10 -5.93
N ILE A 241 -3.47 -1.03 -5.57
CA ILE A 241 -4.86 -0.80 -6.00
C ILE A 241 -4.97 -0.15 -7.38
N GLY A 242 -3.84 0.14 -8.05
CA GLY A 242 -3.80 0.65 -9.42
C GLY A 242 -4.24 2.11 -9.59
N ILE A 243 -4.32 2.89 -8.51
CA ILE A 243 -4.67 4.34 -8.57
C ILE A 243 -3.46 5.15 -9.06
N VAL A 244 -2.28 4.77 -8.62
CA VAL A 244 -1.04 5.22 -9.22
C VAL A 244 -0.70 4.18 -10.26
N GLY A 245 -0.78 4.51 -11.55
CA GLY A 245 -0.36 3.60 -12.60
C GLY A 245 1.07 3.14 -12.32
N GLU A 246 1.48 2.00 -12.89
CA GLU A 246 2.88 1.54 -12.86
C GLU A 246 3.88 2.58 -13.43
N SER A 247 3.42 3.83 -13.61
CA SER A 247 4.22 4.98 -14.04
C SER A 247 3.63 6.31 -13.54
N ILE A 248 3.48 6.57 -12.25
CA ILE A 248 4.33 7.59 -11.71
C ILE A 248 5.64 6.85 -11.47
N GLU A 249 6.51 6.82 -12.48
CA GLU A 249 7.86 7.22 -12.21
C GLU A 249 7.74 8.53 -11.39
N LEU A 250 7.62 8.44 -10.04
CA LEU A 250 8.62 9.19 -9.28
C LEU A 250 9.83 8.98 -10.16
N GLU A 251 10.50 10.04 -10.60
CA GLU A 251 11.90 9.89 -10.95
C GLU A 251 12.56 9.32 -9.68
N ASN A 252 12.16 8.12 -9.32
CA ASN A 252 12.93 7.17 -8.57
C ASN A 252 14.07 6.91 -9.53
N THR A 253 15.08 7.71 -9.39
CA THR A 253 16.37 7.44 -9.95
C THR A 253 16.92 6.22 -9.20
N GLU A 254 16.12 5.12 -9.18
CA GLU A 254 16.61 3.83 -8.74
C GLU A 254 17.84 3.55 -9.57
N THR A 255 18.98 3.55 -8.92
CA THR A 255 20.21 3.26 -9.61
C THR A 255 20.30 1.75 -9.82
N ALA A 256 20.31 1.31 -11.07
CA ALA A 256 20.50 -0.10 -11.41
C ALA A 256 21.85 -0.61 -10.90
N ILE A 257 21.84 -1.77 -10.26
CA ILE A 257 23.02 -2.43 -9.71
C ILE A 257 23.13 -3.87 -10.17
N LYS A 258 24.33 -4.42 -10.08
CA LYS A 258 24.62 -5.85 -10.17
C LYS A 258 25.00 -6.37 -8.78
N ILE A 259 24.47 -7.55 -8.47
CA ILE A 259 24.77 -8.29 -7.25
C ILE A 259 25.47 -9.58 -7.71
N THR A 260 26.75 -9.71 -7.41
CA THR A 260 27.59 -10.83 -7.88
C THR A 260 27.89 -11.76 -6.70
N ILE A 261 27.64 -13.05 -6.91
CA ILE A 261 27.86 -14.12 -5.92
C ILE A 261 28.61 -15.24 -6.66
N GLY A 262 29.93 -15.31 -6.50
CA GLY A 262 30.77 -16.22 -7.31
C GLY A 262 30.60 -15.98 -8.81
N ASP A 263 30.08 -16.96 -9.55
CA ASP A 263 29.80 -16.87 -10.99
C ASP A 263 28.35 -16.39 -11.31
N ILE A 264 27.54 -16.17 -10.27
CA ILE A 264 26.13 -15.74 -10.41
C ILE A 264 26.08 -14.21 -10.41
N VAL A 265 25.34 -13.64 -11.36
CA VAL A 265 25.09 -12.18 -11.43
C VAL A 265 23.60 -11.94 -11.44
N LEU A 266 23.11 -11.23 -10.45
CA LEU A 266 21.71 -10.82 -10.29
C LEU A 266 21.57 -9.33 -10.61
N ASP A 267 20.40 -8.93 -11.04
CA ASP A 267 19.99 -7.55 -11.19
C ASP A 267 19.32 -7.05 -9.90
N GLY A 268 19.53 -5.80 -9.58
CA GLY A 268 18.90 -5.11 -8.48
C GLY A 268 18.88 -3.60 -8.69
N VAL A 269 18.32 -2.91 -7.74
CA VAL A 269 18.27 -1.44 -7.71
C VAL A 269 18.63 -0.92 -6.32
N ILE A 270 19.25 0.26 -6.27
CA ILE A 270 19.43 1.07 -5.06
C ILE A 270 18.47 2.25 -5.14
N TYR A 271 17.77 2.51 -4.04
CA TYR A 271 16.78 3.57 -3.92
C TYR A 271 17.43 4.96 -3.88
N ASP A 272 16.64 6.00 -4.17
CA ASP A 272 17.09 7.41 -4.10
C ASP A 272 16.87 8.01 -2.70
N THR A 273 16.98 7.21 -1.65
CA THR A 273 16.98 7.68 -0.27
C THR A 273 18.37 8.16 0.13
N ALA A 274 18.46 9.10 1.06
CA ALA A 274 19.74 9.65 1.52
C ALA A 274 20.70 8.55 1.99
N LEU A 275 20.21 7.57 2.77
CA LEU A 275 20.99 6.43 3.23
C LEU A 275 21.48 5.56 2.07
N ALA A 276 20.60 5.23 1.13
CA ALA A 276 20.94 4.38 0.00
C ALA A 276 21.98 5.06 -0.93
N GLN A 277 21.85 6.36 -1.16
CA GLN A 277 22.81 7.14 -1.94
C GLN A 277 24.17 7.21 -1.25
N GLU A 278 24.23 7.37 0.08
CA GLU A 278 25.46 7.34 0.84
C GLU A 278 26.13 5.96 0.76
N ILE A 279 25.37 4.87 0.93
CA ILE A 279 25.90 3.50 0.81
C ILE A 279 26.40 3.22 -0.61
N LYS A 280 25.73 3.71 -1.64
CA LYS A 280 26.13 3.58 -3.04
C LYS A 280 27.53 4.15 -3.33
N GLU A 281 27.99 5.16 -2.59
CA GLU A 281 29.33 5.72 -2.76
C GLU A 281 30.46 4.72 -2.44
N TYR A 282 30.16 3.66 -1.69
CA TYR A 282 31.10 2.58 -1.39
C TYR A 282 31.17 1.49 -2.47
N PHE A 283 30.35 1.59 -3.53
CA PHE A 283 30.35 0.58 -4.61
C PHE A 283 31.59 0.70 -5.52
N PRO A 284 32.23 -0.41 -5.97
CA PRO A 284 31.83 -1.80 -5.69
C PRO A 284 32.12 -2.22 -4.23
N LEU A 285 31.11 -2.76 -3.55
CA LEU A 285 31.15 -3.18 -2.17
C LEU A 285 31.00 -4.70 -2.07
N THR A 286 32.02 -5.37 -1.54
CA THR A 286 31.96 -6.83 -1.28
C THR A 286 31.77 -7.05 0.22
N ILE A 287 30.76 -7.83 0.56
CA ILE A 287 30.42 -8.18 1.95
C ILE A 287 30.44 -9.70 2.09
N SER A 288 31.13 -10.19 3.13
CA SER A 288 31.04 -11.59 3.54
C SER A 288 29.74 -11.79 4.28
N MET A 289 28.78 -12.43 3.64
CA MET A 289 27.43 -12.62 4.16
C MET A 289 27.16 -14.03 4.60
N SER A 290 26.39 -14.20 5.65
CA SER A 290 25.95 -15.48 6.21
C SER A 290 24.46 -15.66 6.04
N GLY A 291 24.03 -16.84 5.57
CA GLY A 291 22.64 -17.22 5.50
C GLY A 291 22.03 -17.44 6.89
N PHE A 292 20.82 -16.94 7.11
CA PHE A 292 20.11 -17.08 8.37
C PHE A 292 18.65 -17.45 8.16
N GLY A 293 18.24 -18.52 8.84
CA GLY A 293 16.83 -18.92 8.96
C GLY A 293 16.13 -19.30 7.65
N GLY A 294 16.87 -19.49 6.54
CA GLY A 294 16.28 -19.74 5.22
C GLY A 294 15.52 -18.52 4.67
N ARG A 295 15.82 -17.32 5.16
CA ARG A 295 15.09 -16.11 4.77
C ARG A 295 15.99 -14.96 4.33
N GLU A 296 17.24 -14.88 4.83
CA GLU A 296 18.13 -13.75 4.58
C GLU A 296 19.60 -14.16 4.49
N PHE A 297 20.39 -13.39 3.75
CA PHE A 297 21.84 -13.32 3.87
C PHE A 297 22.19 -11.95 4.47
N TYR A 298 23.01 -11.92 5.53
CA TYR A 298 23.44 -10.69 6.17
C TYR A 298 24.94 -10.68 6.44
N GLY A 299 25.52 -9.48 6.42
CA GLY A 299 26.97 -9.30 6.69
C GLY A 299 27.28 -7.90 7.20
N GLY A 300 28.28 -7.82 8.07
CA GLY A 300 28.76 -6.55 8.62
C GLY A 300 29.43 -5.69 7.57
N VAL A 301 29.32 -4.37 7.71
CA VAL A 301 30.01 -3.38 6.88
C VAL A 301 31.02 -2.56 7.71
N ASP A 302 32.09 -2.10 7.08
CA ASP A 302 33.19 -1.35 7.73
C ASP A 302 33.00 0.17 7.64
N PHE A 303 31.79 0.65 7.32
CA PHE A 303 31.46 2.07 7.22
C PHE A 303 30.26 2.40 8.12
N TYR A 304 30.10 3.66 8.45
CA TYR A 304 29.04 4.18 9.33
C TYR A 304 28.35 5.33 8.61
N PRO A 305 27.18 5.12 8.03
CA PRO A 305 26.39 6.19 7.43
C PRO A 305 25.99 7.25 8.46
N ALA A 306 25.71 8.46 7.99
CA ALA A 306 25.29 9.55 8.84
C ALA A 306 23.93 9.26 9.52
N GLU A 307 23.84 9.49 10.85
CA GLU A 307 22.65 9.18 11.65
C GLU A 307 21.39 9.90 11.14
N GLU A 308 21.52 11.11 10.57
CA GLU A 308 20.43 11.86 9.97
C GLU A 308 19.80 11.17 8.73
N ASN A 309 20.47 10.18 8.16
CA ASN A 309 19.99 9.40 7.02
C ASN A 309 19.19 8.14 7.42
N PHE A 310 19.11 7.83 8.72
CA PHE A 310 18.35 6.67 9.23
C PHE A 310 16.85 6.97 9.32
N VAL A 311 16.19 6.98 8.16
CA VAL A 311 14.77 7.30 8.04
C VAL A 311 14.04 6.13 7.38
N GLY A 312 12.81 5.86 7.81
CA GLY A 312 11.95 4.85 7.18
C GLY A 312 12.25 3.41 7.59
N GLY A 313 12.91 3.21 8.75
CA GLY A 313 13.18 1.87 9.29
C GLY A 313 11.94 1.22 9.92
N GLY A 314 11.93 -0.12 9.93
CA GLY A 314 10.92 -0.92 10.59
C GLY A 314 11.38 -2.36 10.80
N ASN A 315 10.58 -3.13 11.51
CA ASN A 315 10.90 -4.52 11.86
C ASN A 315 10.26 -5.57 10.94
N THR A 316 9.85 -5.16 9.74
CA THR A 316 9.30 -6.03 8.69
C THR A 316 10.12 -5.90 7.41
N PHE A 317 9.97 -6.82 6.49
CA PHE A 317 10.67 -6.85 5.20
C PHE A 317 9.79 -7.50 4.12
N ASN A 318 10.12 -7.22 2.86
CA ASN A 318 9.58 -7.92 1.70
C ASN A 318 10.63 -8.81 1.06
N ASN A 319 10.18 -9.80 0.29
CA ASN A 319 11.10 -10.62 -0.51
C ASN A 319 11.79 -9.76 -1.56
N GLY A 320 13.11 -9.83 -1.58
CA GLY A 320 13.96 -9.03 -2.45
C GLY A 320 14.59 -7.82 -1.77
N ASP A 321 14.11 -7.38 -0.61
CA ASP A 321 14.64 -6.20 0.06
C ASP A 321 16.14 -6.34 0.34
N ILE A 322 16.87 -5.26 0.01
CA ILE A 322 18.24 -5.00 0.44
C ILE A 322 18.13 -3.95 1.54
N THR A 323 18.62 -4.25 2.71
CA THR A 323 18.44 -3.38 3.89
C THR A 323 19.75 -3.06 4.58
N TYR A 324 19.73 -1.96 5.36
CA TYR A 324 20.74 -1.64 6.34
C TYR A 324 20.16 -1.70 7.75
N CYS A 325 20.89 -2.28 8.69
CA CYS A 325 20.54 -2.34 10.10
C CYS A 325 21.54 -1.47 10.91
N GLU A 326 21.05 -0.37 11.47
CA GLU A 326 21.85 0.52 12.31
C GLU A 326 22.38 -0.20 13.56
N ALA A 327 21.51 -0.93 14.26
CA ALA A 327 21.84 -1.59 15.53
C ALA A 327 23.02 -2.58 15.43
N HIS A 328 23.23 -3.16 14.25
CA HIS A 328 24.24 -4.19 14.01
C HIS A 328 25.30 -3.79 12.96
N HIS A 329 25.20 -2.61 12.35
CA HIS A 329 26.07 -2.15 11.27
C HIS A 329 26.27 -3.21 10.20
N ASN A 330 25.14 -3.72 9.69
CA ASN A 330 25.14 -4.75 8.66
C ASN A 330 24.16 -4.43 7.53
N MET A 331 24.42 -5.04 6.39
CA MET A 331 23.47 -5.11 5.28
C MET A 331 22.88 -6.52 5.20
N ALA A 332 21.64 -6.63 4.73
CA ALA A 332 20.98 -7.91 4.49
C ALA A 332 20.25 -7.92 3.14
N ILE A 333 20.11 -9.12 2.57
CA ILE A 333 19.23 -9.42 1.44
C ILE A 333 18.20 -10.41 1.94
N PHE A 334 16.93 -10.03 1.93
CA PHE A 334 15.82 -10.90 2.29
C PHE A 334 15.27 -11.59 1.05
N TYR A 335 15.23 -12.91 0.99
CA TYR A 335 14.82 -13.66 -0.21
C TYR A 335 13.58 -14.54 -0.01
N ALA A 336 13.20 -14.82 1.24
CA ALA A 336 12.00 -15.60 1.54
C ALA A 336 11.32 -15.11 2.82
N GLN A 337 10.00 -14.92 2.78
CA GLN A 337 9.22 -14.72 4.00
C GLN A 337 9.01 -16.06 4.68
N THR A 338 9.22 -16.09 5.99
CA THR A 338 8.91 -17.22 6.86
C THR A 338 7.54 -17.04 7.49
N ASP A 339 7.08 -18.03 8.27
CA ASP A 339 5.82 -17.94 9.04
C ASP A 339 5.80 -16.77 10.06
N ASN A 340 6.95 -16.15 10.31
CA ASN A 340 7.09 -14.98 11.16
C ASN A 340 7.99 -13.93 10.45
N PRO A 341 7.41 -12.99 9.69
CA PRO A 341 8.14 -11.96 8.97
C PRO A 341 8.65 -10.82 9.86
N VAL A 342 8.32 -10.80 11.15
CA VAL A 342 8.73 -9.75 12.09
C VAL A 342 10.15 -9.98 12.57
N LEU A 343 11.00 -8.97 12.44
CA LEU A 343 12.38 -8.97 12.91
C LEU A 343 12.45 -8.54 14.38
N SER A 344 13.55 -8.90 15.04
CA SER A 344 13.85 -8.44 16.41
C SER A 344 14.54 -7.08 16.47
N VAL A 345 14.86 -6.51 15.31
CA VAL A 345 15.55 -5.22 15.13
C VAL A 345 14.94 -4.51 13.94
N ASP A 346 15.05 -3.19 13.93
CA ASP A 346 14.62 -2.40 12.79
C ASP A 346 15.68 -2.46 11.67
N VAL A 347 15.21 -2.49 10.43
CA VAL A 347 16.02 -2.43 9.22
C VAL A 347 15.48 -1.33 8.32
N ILE A 348 16.37 -0.70 7.57
CA ILE A 348 16.02 0.38 6.65
C ILE A 348 16.20 -0.14 5.22
N PRO A 349 15.14 -0.22 4.40
CA PRO A 349 15.27 -0.59 3.01
C PRO A 349 16.10 0.41 2.23
N ILE A 350 17.13 -0.08 1.52
CA ILE A 350 18.04 0.74 0.70
C ILE A 350 18.01 0.36 -0.78
N GLY A 351 17.33 -0.73 -1.12
CA GLY A 351 17.24 -1.24 -2.47
C GLY A 351 16.51 -2.57 -2.52
N ARG A 352 16.49 -3.17 -3.69
CA ARG A 352 15.89 -4.51 -3.87
C ARG A 352 16.57 -5.30 -4.98
N VAL A 353 16.54 -6.63 -4.87
CA VAL A 353 16.88 -7.58 -5.93
C VAL A 353 15.70 -7.64 -6.89
N THR A 354 15.96 -7.52 -8.20
CA THR A 354 14.93 -7.60 -9.25
C THR A 354 15.00 -8.91 -10.05
N SER A 355 16.05 -9.70 -9.84
CA SER A 355 16.19 -11.06 -10.40
C SER A 355 15.44 -12.11 -9.57
N ASP A 356 15.36 -13.34 -10.10
CA ASP A 356 14.78 -14.50 -9.41
C ASP A 356 15.50 -14.77 -8.06
N LEU A 357 14.75 -14.74 -6.99
CA LEU A 357 15.25 -14.94 -5.63
C LEU A 357 15.51 -16.40 -5.27
N SER A 358 15.01 -17.36 -6.04
CA SER A 358 15.24 -18.81 -5.79
C SER A 358 16.72 -19.21 -5.84
N VAL A 359 17.56 -18.34 -6.41
CA VAL A 359 19.02 -18.50 -6.40
C VAL A 359 19.56 -18.59 -4.96
N PHE A 360 19.03 -17.76 -4.04
CA PHE A 360 19.49 -17.70 -2.66
C PHE A 360 19.21 -18.99 -1.85
N GLU A 361 18.20 -19.77 -2.25
CA GLU A 361 17.88 -21.05 -1.59
C GLU A 361 18.96 -22.12 -1.81
N ASN A 362 19.79 -21.97 -2.85
CA ASN A 362 20.79 -22.93 -3.27
C ASN A 362 22.22 -22.50 -2.97
N LEU A 363 22.42 -21.37 -2.32
CA LEU A 363 23.74 -20.86 -1.94
C LEU A 363 24.28 -21.58 -0.70
N ASP A 364 25.60 -21.55 -0.56
CA ASP A 364 26.26 -22.01 0.66
C ASP A 364 25.92 -21.07 1.85
N SER A 365 26.14 -21.54 3.06
CA SER A 365 25.80 -20.76 4.27
C SER A 365 26.65 -19.50 4.47
N HIS A 366 27.70 -19.31 3.67
CA HIS A 366 28.57 -18.13 3.67
C HIS A 366 28.99 -17.82 2.26
N GLU A 367 28.76 -16.59 1.83
CA GLU A 367 29.05 -16.12 0.47
C GLU A 367 29.70 -14.74 0.50
N GLU A 368 30.61 -14.51 -0.46
CA GLU A 368 31.09 -13.14 -0.77
C GLU A 368 30.14 -12.53 -1.79
N ILE A 369 29.37 -11.52 -1.35
CA ILE A 369 28.37 -10.84 -2.18
C ILE A 369 28.90 -9.45 -2.55
N THR A 370 28.99 -9.16 -3.83
CA THR A 370 29.48 -7.86 -4.33
C THR A 370 28.35 -7.07 -4.96
N PHE A 371 28.11 -5.87 -4.48
CA PHE A 371 27.21 -4.86 -5.05
C PHE A 371 28.02 -3.91 -5.92
N SER A 372 27.58 -3.65 -7.16
CA SER A 372 28.25 -2.75 -8.10
C SER A 372 27.26 -2.00 -8.98
N LEU A 373 27.63 -0.82 -9.43
CA LEU A 373 26.85 -0.05 -10.40
C LEU A 373 26.86 -0.76 -11.78
N VAL A 374 25.79 -0.59 -12.53
CA VAL A 374 25.76 -0.98 -13.95
C VAL A 374 26.52 0.09 -14.73
N GLU A 375 27.54 -0.33 -15.49
CA GLU A 375 28.32 0.56 -16.37
C GLU A 375 27.51 0.99 -17.61
#